data_00e4d0320fd9d5a95fb6fbc4273b19de
#
_entry.id   00e4d0320fd9d5a95fb6fbc4273b19de
#
_cell.length_a   1.000
_cell.length_b   1.000
_cell.length_c   1.000
_cell.angle_alpha   90.00
_cell.angle_beta   90.00
_cell.angle_gamma   90.00
#
_symmetry.space_group_name_H-M   'P 1'
#
loop_
_entity.id
_entity.type
_entity.pdbx_description
1 polymer ?
#
loop_
_entity_poly.entity_id
_entity_poly.type
_entity_poly.pdbx_seq_one_letter_code
_entity_poly.pdbx_strand_id
1 'polypeptide(L)'
;MQFGIFTVGDVTTDPTTGKTPTEHERIKAMTTIAKHAEEAGLDVFATGEHHNKPFVPSSPTTMLGYIAAQTEKITLSTSTTLITTNDPVKIAEDYAMLQHLAEGRVDLMMGRGNTAPVYPWFGKDIRAGIPLALENYQLLRRLWDEEVVNWQGEYRTPLQGFTSTPRPLDGVAPFVWHGSIRSPEIAEIAAYHGDGFFANNIFWPKEHYIELINLYRQRYEHYGHGSADQAIVGLGGQVFMRKNSQDAVKEFRPYFDNAPVYGHGPSLEEFTEQTPLTVGSPEQVIEKTLAFADFFGDYQRQLFLMDHAGLPLKTVLEQLDLLGEEVVPVLRREFAARRPAHVPDNPPTHASMKAAREASSVTA
;
A
#
# COMPACT_ATOMS: atom_id res chain seq x y z
N MET A 1 -1.64 -10.17 -12.01
CA MET A 1 -1.89 -9.75 -10.62
C MET A 1 -0.58 -9.53 -9.92
N GLN A 2 -0.44 -8.45 -9.16
CA GLN A 2 0.76 -8.10 -8.41
C GLN A 2 0.70 -8.64 -6.98
N PHE A 3 1.82 -9.21 -6.54
CA PHE A 3 2.05 -9.66 -5.17
C PHE A 3 3.24 -8.92 -4.58
N GLY A 4 3.08 -8.44 -3.36
CA GLY A 4 4.13 -7.69 -2.71
C GLY A 4 4.01 -7.69 -1.20
N ILE A 5 4.88 -6.93 -0.59
CA ILE A 5 4.87 -6.71 0.85
C ILE A 5 4.77 -5.23 1.17
N PHE A 6 4.28 -4.95 2.35
CA PHE A 6 4.40 -3.61 2.93
C PHE A 6 4.95 -3.69 4.35
N THR A 7 5.61 -2.63 4.76
CA THR A 7 6.17 -2.49 6.10
C THR A 7 5.64 -1.24 6.77
N VAL A 8 5.33 -1.35 8.05
CA VAL A 8 4.99 -0.20 8.91
C VAL A 8 6.22 0.33 9.65
N GLY A 9 7.32 -0.43 9.63
CA GLY A 9 8.61 -0.02 10.21
C GLY A 9 8.58 0.16 11.72
N ASP A 10 7.88 -0.70 12.45
CA ASP A 10 7.79 -0.65 13.90
C ASP A 10 9.11 -1.09 14.58
N VAL A 11 9.49 -0.39 15.63
CA VAL A 11 10.58 -0.75 16.54
C VAL A 11 9.97 -1.42 17.76
N THR A 12 9.78 -2.73 17.65
CA THR A 12 9.12 -3.56 18.67
C THR A 12 10.13 -4.57 19.24
N THR A 13 10.05 -4.82 20.55
CA THR A 13 10.89 -5.80 21.23
C THR A 13 10.55 -7.20 20.75
N ASP A 14 11.55 -7.99 20.39
CA ASP A 14 11.40 -9.42 20.19
C ASP A 14 11.09 -10.10 21.54
N PRO A 15 9.90 -10.64 21.74
CA PRO A 15 9.49 -11.22 23.00
C PRO A 15 10.23 -12.49 23.38
N THR A 16 10.91 -13.13 22.42
CA THR A 16 11.65 -14.38 22.64
C THR A 16 13.07 -14.13 23.15
N THR A 17 13.64 -12.98 22.84
CA THR A 17 15.01 -12.61 23.20
C THR A 17 15.08 -11.41 24.14
N GLY A 18 14.02 -10.62 24.22
CA GLY A 18 13.99 -9.33 24.92
C GLY A 18 14.78 -8.22 24.21
N LYS A 19 15.29 -8.46 23.00
CA LYS A 19 16.06 -7.46 22.24
C LYS A 19 15.11 -6.53 21.49
N THR A 20 15.33 -5.22 21.64
CA THR A 20 14.70 -4.18 20.80
C THR A 20 15.71 -3.70 19.78
N PRO A 21 15.43 -3.69 18.48
CA PRO A 21 16.34 -3.13 17.48
C PRO A 21 16.46 -1.62 17.68
N THR A 22 17.63 -1.08 17.33
CA THR A 22 17.78 0.37 17.18
C THR A 22 17.04 0.87 15.93
N GLU A 23 16.72 2.15 15.87
CA GLU A 23 16.14 2.76 14.66
C GLU A 23 17.03 2.54 13.42
N HIS A 24 18.37 2.63 13.60
CA HIS A 24 19.32 2.33 12.53
C HIS A 24 19.20 0.89 12.02
N GLU A 25 19.20 -0.09 12.94
CA GLU A 25 19.04 -1.51 12.57
C GLU A 25 17.71 -1.74 11.85
N ARG A 26 16.61 -1.12 12.32
CA ARG A 26 15.30 -1.26 11.71
C ARG A 26 15.22 -0.64 10.31
N ILE A 27 15.73 0.56 10.12
CA ILE A 27 15.79 1.22 8.80
C ILE A 27 16.62 0.38 7.82
N LYS A 28 17.76 -0.14 8.24
CA LYS A 28 18.59 -1.03 7.39
C LYS A 28 17.89 -2.36 7.09
N ALA A 29 17.15 -2.92 8.05
CA ALA A 29 16.35 -4.10 7.83
C ALA A 29 15.28 -3.88 6.75
N MET A 30 14.56 -2.77 6.78
CA MET A 30 13.54 -2.45 5.76
C MET A 30 14.14 -2.39 4.34
N THR A 31 15.33 -1.80 4.19
CA THR A 31 16.01 -1.77 2.87
C THR A 31 16.47 -3.15 2.42
N THR A 32 16.93 -3.99 3.36
CA THR A 32 17.30 -5.39 3.09
C THR A 32 16.08 -6.20 2.66
N ILE A 33 14.96 -6.04 3.36
CA ILE A 33 13.68 -6.70 3.06
C ILE A 33 13.21 -6.33 1.64
N ALA A 34 13.29 -5.06 1.25
CA ALA A 34 12.91 -4.61 -0.09
C ALA A 34 13.73 -5.28 -1.19
N LYS A 35 15.06 -5.34 -1.01
CA LYS A 35 15.95 -6.06 -1.92
C LYS A 35 15.61 -7.54 -2.03
N HIS A 36 15.47 -8.19 -0.89
CA HIS A 36 15.16 -9.61 -0.83
C HIS A 36 13.78 -9.93 -1.42
N ALA A 37 12.82 -9.04 -1.29
CA ALA A 37 11.51 -9.16 -1.93
C ALA A 37 11.64 -9.18 -3.47
N GLU A 38 12.50 -8.33 -4.07
CA GLU A 38 12.79 -8.39 -5.50
C GLU A 38 13.48 -9.70 -5.88
N GLU A 39 14.47 -10.13 -5.11
CA GLU A 39 15.20 -11.40 -5.32
C GLU A 39 14.27 -12.61 -5.25
N ALA A 40 13.28 -12.58 -4.34
CA ALA A 40 12.22 -13.59 -4.21
C ALA A 40 11.14 -13.50 -5.31
N GLY A 41 11.24 -12.56 -6.25
CA GLY A 41 10.33 -12.43 -7.38
C GLY A 41 8.99 -11.75 -7.06
N LEU A 42 8.93 -10.94 -6.02
CA LEU A 42 7.76 -10.12 -5.71
C LEU A 42 7.69 -8.87 -6.60
N ASP A 43 6.47 -8.38 -6.81
CA ASP A 43 6.21 -7.27 -7.73
C ASP A 43 6.27 -5.90 -7.06
N VAL A 44 6.00 -5.83 -5.74
CA VAL A 44 5.82 -4.56 -5.02
C VAL A 44 6.45 -4.59 -3.64
N PHE A 45 7.17 -3.52 -3.31
CA PHE A 45 7.53 -3.16 -1.94
C PHE A 45 6.89 -1.83 -1.57
N ALA A 46 6.18 -1.78 -0.44
CA ALA A 46 5.56 -0.56 0.04
C ALA A 46 6.03 -0.21 1.47
N THR A 47 6.22 1.07 1.75
CA THR A 47 6.52 1.56 3.10
C THR A 47 5.45 2.51 3.60
N GLY A 48 5.11 2.40 4.89
CA GLY A 48 4.24 3.36 5.56
C GLY A 48 4.90 4.72 5.77
N GLU A 49 4.09 5.69 6.18
CA GLU A 49 4.55 6.97 6.72
C GLU A 49 3.98 7.16 8.12
N HIS A 50 4.86 7.30 9.08
CA HIS A 50 4.51 7.48 10.48
C HIS A 50 5.41 8.55 11.12
N HIS A 51 4.82 9.37 12.00
CA HIS A 51 5.54 10.42 12.72
C HIS A 51 5.51 10.23 14.24
N ASN A 52 5.08 9.06 14.71
CA ASN A 52 4.98 8.71 16.12
C ASN A 52 5.65 7.37 16.41
N LYS A 53 6.17 7.24 17.62
CA LYS A 53 6.67 5.94 18.11
C LYS A 53 5.55 4.89 18.10
N PRO A 54 5.89 3.61 17.84
CA PRO A 54 7.24 3.05 17.68
C PRO A 54 7.75 3.01 16.23
N PHE A 55 7.17 3.73 15.31
CA PHE A 55 7.46 3.65 13.88
C PHE A 55 8.62 4.56 13.46
N VAL A 56 9.44 4.12 12.48
CA VAL A 56 10.59 4.87 11.98
C VAL A 56 10.44 5.46 10.58
N PRO A 57 9.58 4.97 9.66
CA PRO A 57 9.49 5.51 8.31
C PRO A 57 8.71 6.84 8.30
N SER A 58 9.40 7.94 8.53
CA SER A 58 8.82 9.30 8.51
C SER A 58 8.99 10.02 7.17
N SER A 59 9.77 9.46 6.24
CA SER A 59 10.03 10.01 4.91
C SER A 59 10.08 8.89 3.88
N PRO A 60 8.91 8.46 3.37
CA PRO A 60 8.84 7.37 2.40
C PRO A 60 9.69 7.60 1.16
N THR A 61 9.67 8.78 0.57
CA THR A 61 10.42 9.09 -0.65
C THR A 61 11.94 9.02 -0.47
N THR A 62 12.45 9.40 0.71
CA THR A 62 13.87 9.24 1.05
C THR A 62 14.27 7.77 1.10
N MET A 63 13.47 6.93 1.74
CA MET A 63 13.71 5.49 1.82
C MET A 63 13.58 4.81 0.46
N LEU A 64 12.51 5.09 -0.26
CA LEU A 64 12.26 4.51 -1.58
C LEU A 64 13.31 4.96 -2.61
N GLY A 65 13.82 6.20 -2.53
CA GLY A 65 14.95 6.65 -3.35
C GLY A 65 16.24 5.85 -3.10
N TYR A 66 16.53 5.51 -1.85
CA TYR A 66 17.64 4.64 -1.51
C TYR A 66 17.44 3.20 -1.99
N ILE A 67 16.23 2.68 -1.92
CA ILE A 67 15.86 1.35 -2.42
C ILE A 67 15.89 1.32 -3.96
N ALA A 68 15.43 2.37 -4.64
CA ALA A 68 15.45 2.50 -6.09
C ALA A 68 16.86 2.27 -6.67
N ALA A 69 17.88 2.79 -5.99
CA ALA A 69 19.28 2.64 -6.38
C ALA A 69 19.86 1.21 -6.18
N GLN A 70 19.11 0.31 -5.55
CA GLN A 70 19.53 -1.05 -5.23
C GLN A 70 18.65 -2.14 -5.84
N THR A 71 17.62 -1.74 -6.58
CA THR A 71 16.61 -2.62 -7.19
C THR A 71 16.39 -2.23 -8.65
N GLU A 72 15.95 -3.20 -9.47
CA GLU A 72 15.81 -2.99 -10.91
C GLU A 72 14.38 -3.22 -11.43
N LYS A 73 13.56 -3.99 -10.70
CA LYS A 73 12.26 -4.48 -11.22
C LYS A 73 11.09 -4.17 -10.30
N ILE A 74 11.30 -4.25 -8.98
CA ILE A 74 10.21 -4.12 -8.01
C ILE A 74 9.58 -2.72 -8.07
N THR A 75 8.25 -2.66 -8.07
CA THR A 75 7.51 -1.41 -7.94
C THR A 75 7.66 -0.87 -6.52
N LEU A 76 8.05 0.38 -6.41
CA LEU A 76 8.18 1.10 -5.16
C LEU A 76 6.90 1.85 -4.86
N SER A 77 6.30 1.54 -3.72
CA SER A 77 4.98 2.06 -3.33
C SER A 77 4.97 2.57 -1.89
N THR A 78 3.87 3.15 -1.50
CA THR A 78 3.63 3.52 -0.10
C THR A 78 2.40 2.83 0.47
N SER A 79 2.34 2.74 1.80
CA SER A 79 1.20 2.18 2.51
C SER A 79 1.03 2.82 3.90
N THR A 80 0.79 4.14 3.96
CA THR A 80 0.41 5.12 2.94
C THR A 80 1.27 6.38 3.02
N THR A 81 1.23 7.25 1.99
CA THR A 81 1.68 8.64 2.10
C THR A 81 0.58 9.47 2.75
N LEU A 82 0.91 10.23 3.80
CA LEU A 82 -0.06 11.02 4.55
C LEU A 82 -0.32 12.37 3.87
N ILE A 83 -1.37 12.47 3.08
CA ILE A 83 -1.71 13.69 2.34
C ILE A 83 -2.15 14.84 3.23
N THR A 84 -2.45 14.58 4.49
CA THR A 84 -2.90 15.60 5.46
C THR A 84 -1.77 16.28 6.20
N THR A 85 -0.62 15.60 6.35
CA THR A 85 0.56 16.14 7.04
C THR A 85 1.62 16.67 6.06
N ASN A 86 1.53 16.29 4.78
CA ASN A 86 2.40 16.79 3.72
C ASN A 86 1.72 17.90 2.92
N ASP A 87 2.52 18.83 2.38
CA ASP A 87 2.05 19.80 1.39
C ASP A 87 1.91 19.11 0.01
N PRO A 88 0.80 19.28 -0.70
CA PRO A 88 0.60 18.66 -2.02
C PRO A 88 1.64 19.08 -3.07
N VAL A 89 2.23 20.26 -2.97
CA VAL A 89 3.37 20.67 -3.82
C VAL A 89 4.56 19.75 -3.54
N LYS A 90 4.88 19.54 -2.26
CA LYS A 90 6.00 18.66 -1.87
C LYS A 90 5.77 17.22 -2.30
N ILE A 91 4.56 16.70 -2.18
CA ILE A 91 4.21 15.37 -2.70
C ILE A 91 4.42 15.32 -4.22
N ALA A 92 3.92 16.32 -4.95
CA ALA A 92 4.05 16.36 -6.41
C ALA A 92 5.51 16.29 -6.87
N GLU A 93 6.37 17.08 -6.25
CA GLU A 93 7.80 17.17 -6.58
C GLU A 93 8.58 15.91 -6.16
N ASP A 94 8.35 15.42 -4.95
CA ASP A 94 9.07 14.26 -4.42
C ASP A 94 8.75 12.98 -5.21
N TYR A 95 7.49 12.75 -5.53
CA TYR A 95 7.11 11.56 -6.29
C TYR A 95 7.48 11.66 -7.77
N ALA A 96 7.49 12.85 -8.35
CA ALA A 96 8.04 13.05 -9.69
C ALA A 96 9.57 12.78 -9.68
N MET A 97 10.30 13.30 -8.70
CA MET A 97 11.74 13.01 -8.54
C MET A 97 11.99 11.51 -8.36
N LEU A 98 11.23 10.86 -7.48
CA LEU A 98 11.36 9.42 -7.24
C LEU A 98 11.06 8.61 -8.51
N GLN A 99 10.05 9.02 -9.30
CA GLN A 99 9.68 8.36 -10.55
C GLN A 99 10.83 8.42 -11.58
N HIS A 100 11.54 9.54 -11.68
CA HIS A 100 12.75 9.64 -12.50
C HIS A 100 13.87 8.73 -12.00
N LEU A 101 14.12 8.69 -10.68
CA LEU A 101 15.18 7.87 -10.08
C LEU A 101 14.91 6.37 -10.21
N ALA A 102 13.65 5.96 -10.17
CA ALA A 102 13.20 4.58 -10.26
C ALA A 102 12.74 4.17 -11.67
N GLU A 103 12.98 5.02 -12.70
CA GLU A 103 12.65 4.73 -14.10
C GLU A 103 11.18 4.30 -14.30
N GLY A 104 10.26 5.00 -13.64
CA GLY A 104 8.82 4.76 -13.73
C GLY A 104 8.27 3.65 -12.82
N ARG A 105 9.11 2.93 -12.08
CA ARG A 105 8.68 1.86 -11.14
C ARG A 105 8.12 2.42 -9.82
N VAL A 106 7.24 3.40 -9.91
CA VAL A 106 6.66 4.08 -8.75
C VAL A 106 5.15 4.18 -8.90
N ASP A 107 4.45 3.82 -7.87
CA ASP A 107 3.10 4.26 -7.59
C ASP A 107 3.00 4.70 -6.12
N LEU A 108 1.88 5.27 -5.72
CA LEU A 108 1.75 5.70 -4.34
C LEU A 108 0.32 5.47 -3.83
N MET A 109 0.22 5.13 -2.56
CA MET A 109 -1.05 5.01 -1.87
C MET A 109 -1.26 6.21 -0.97
N MET A 110 -2.29 6.99 -1.23
CA MET A 110 -2.71 8.11 -0.40
C MET A 110 -3.46 7.64 0.81
N GLY A 111 -3.10 8.18 1.97
CA GLY A 111 -3.79 7.98 3.22
C GLY A 111 -4.08 9.28 3.93
N ARG A 112 -5.23 9.35 4.60
CA ARG A 112 -5.59 10.50 5.43
C ARG A 112 -4.76 10.57 6.73
N GLY A 113 -4.27 9.43 7.21
CA GLY A 113 -3.76 9.29 8.57
C GLY A 113 -4.89 9.28 9.61
N ASN A 114 -4.73 8.47 10.65
CA ASN A 114 -5.72 8.29 11.71
C ASN A 114 -5.14 8.50 13.12
N THR A 115 -3.88 8.88 13.23
CA THR A 115 -3.19 9.09 14.50
C THR A 115 -3.40 10.53 14.97
N ALA A 116 -4.40 10.74 15.80
CA ALA A 116 -4.82 12.07 16.26
C ALA A 116 -3.68 12.95 16.82
N PRO A 117 -2.74 12.44 17.64
CA PRO A 117 -1.64 13.25 18.17
C PRO A 117 -0.69 13.80 17.10
N VAL A 118 -0.63 13.22 15.91
CA VAL A 118 0.27 13.65 14.83
C VAL A 118 -0.20 14.97 14.21
N TYR A 119 -1.51 15.16 14.05
CA TYR A 119 -2.06 16.33 13.35
C TYR A 119 -1.58 17.68 13.92
N PRO A 120 -1.63 17.94 15.25
CA PRO A 120 -1.15 19.19 15.81
C PRO A 120 0.34 19.44 15.58
N TRP A 121 1.16 18.40 15.47
CA TRP A 121 2.60 18.55 15.21
C TRP A 121 2.87 19.16 13.82
N PHE A 122 1.95 18.98 12.90
CA PHE A 122 1.98 19.56 11.55
C PHE A 122 1.02 20.76 11.40
N GLY A 123 0.52 21.33 12.51
CA GLY A 123 -0.38 22.48 12.50
C GLY A 123 -1.76 22.18 11.90
N LYS A 124 -2.21 20.93 12.00
CA LYS A 124 -3.50 20.46 11.45
C LYS A 124 -4.45 19.99 12.55
N ASP A 125 -5.72 19.87 12.18
CA ASP A 125 -6.78 19.32 13.03
C ASP A 125 -7.35 18.06 12.39
N ILE A 126 -7.36 16.95 13.13
CA ILE A 126 -7.89 15.68 12.63
C ILE A 126 -9.39 15.76 12.28
N ARG A 127 -10.15 16.67 12.89
CA ARG A 127 -11.56 16.88 12.56
C ARG A 127 -11.78 17.39 11.13
N ALA A 128 -10.81 18.13 10.61
CA ALA A 128 -10.79 18.55 9.21
C ALA A 128 -10.09 17.53 8.28
N GLY A 129 -9.69 16.36 8.79
CA GLY A 129 -8.83 15.43 8.06
C GLY A 129 -9.41 14.94 6.72
N ILE A 130 -10.71 14.72 6.59
CA ILE A 130 -11.34 14.33 5.32
C ILE A 130 -11.35 15.50 4.33
N PRO A 131 -11.96 16.66 4.60
CA PRO A 131 -11.97 17.76 3.64
C PRO A 131 -10.56 18.26 3.28
N LEU A 132 -9.63 18.27 4.25
CA LEU A 132 -8.21 18.57 3.98
C LEU A 132 -7.58 17.56 3.00
N ALA A 133 -7.83 16.26 3.18
CA ALA A 133 -7.31 15.23 2.28
C ALA A 133 -7.87 15.39 0.86
N LEU A 134 -9.17 15.66 0.73
CA LEU A 134 -9.83 15.87 -0.55
C LEU A 134 -9.29 17.11 -1.28
N GLU A 135 -9.17 18.26 -0.58
CA GLU A 135 -8.62 19.49 -1.15
C GLU A 135 -7.16 19.31 -1.59
N ASN A 136 -6.33 18.72 -0.74
CA ASN A 136 -4.92 18.48 -1.06
C ASN A 136 -4.77 17.52 -2.25
N TYR A 137 -5.64 16.52 -2.37
CA TYR A 137 -5.58 15.60 -3.51
C TYR A 137 -5.98 16.27 -4.83
N GLN A 138 -7.00 17.12 -4.82
CA GLN A 138 -7.37 17.91 -5.99
C GLN A 138 -6.21 18.81 -6.47
N LEU A 139 -5.52 19.48 -5.55
CA LEU A 139 -4.35 20.28 -5.91
C LEU A 139 -3.21 19.39 -6.43
N LEU A 140 -2.93 18.26 -5.81
CA LEU A 140 -1.89 17.32 -6.25
C LEU A 140 -2.11 16.88 -7.71
N ARG A 141 -3.34 16.52 -8.08
CA ARG A 141 -3.69 16.14 -9.45
C ARG A 141 -3.40 17.30 -10.42
N ARG A 142 -3.83 18.49 -10.10
CA ARG A 142 -3.58 19.67 -10.94
C ARG A 142 -2.08 19.97 -11.10
N LEU A 143 -1.29 19.80 -10.04
CA LEU A 143 0.16 20.00 -10.09
C LEU A 143 0.86 19.03 -11.06
N TRP A 144 0.34 17.83 -11.23
CA TRP A 144 0.87 16.85 -12.19
C TRP A 144 0.32 17.06 -13.61
N ASP A 145 -0.94 17.43 -13.75
CA ASP A 145 -1.65 17.49 -15.03
C ASP A 145 -1.44 18.84 -15.74
N GLU A 146 -1.37 19.95 -14.98
CA GLU A 146 -1.25 21.31 -15.52
C GLU A 146 0.20 21.81 -15.46
N GLU A 147 0.64 22.55 -16.48
CA GLU A 147 1.96 23.18 -16.50
C GLU A 147 2.04 24.35 -15.52
N VAL A 148 1.01 25.17 -15.50
CA VAL A 148 0.92 26.35 -14.62
C VAL A 148 -0.34 26.28 -13.79
N VAL A 149 -0.18 26.26 -12.47
CA VAL A 149 -1.29 26.13 -11.52
C VAL A 149 -1.52 27.44 -10.79
N ASN A 150 -2.78 27.90 -10.82
CA ASN A 150 -3.32 28.88 -9.90
C ASN A 150 -4.29 28.18 -8.96
N TRP A 151 -4.08 28.31 -7.67
CA TRP A 151 -4.84 27.62 -6.63
C TRP A 151 -5.34 28.57 -5.55
N GLN A 152 -6.58 28.39 -5.16
CA GLN A 152 -7.18 28.99 -3.98
C GLN A 152 -8.00 27.94 -3.27
N GLY A 153 -7.61 27.60 -2.05
CA GLY A 153 -8.27 26.61 -1.20
C GLY A 153 -8.43 27.10 0.23
N GLU A 154 -8.97 26.25 1.09
CA GLU A 154 -9.20 26.55 2.52
C GLU A 154 -7.98 26.18 3.37
N TYR A 155 -7.27 25.09 3.02
CA TYR A 155 -6.31 24.44 3.91
C TYR A 155 -4.84 24.79 3.64
N ARG A 156 -4.57 25.51 2.56
CA ARG A 156 -3.22 26.01 2.28
C ARG A 156 -3.23 27.39 1.61
N THR A 157 -2.10 28.09 1.68
CA THR A 157 -1.89 29.37 0.98
C THR A 157 -2.08 29.24 -0.53
N PRO A 158 -2.63 30.28 -1.19
CA PRO A 158 -2.82 30.29 -2.64
C PRO A 158 -1.51 30.08 -3.41
N LEU A 159 -1.64 29.52 -4.62
CA LEU A 159 -0.58 29.49 -5.62
C LEU A 159 -0.97 30.45 -6.78
N GLN A 160 0.01 31.17 -7.30
CA GLN A 160 -0.17 32.07 -8.44
C GLN A 160 0.93 31.81 -9.47
N GLY A 161 0.55 31.33 -10.65
CA GLY A 161 1.48 31.03 -11.73
C GLY A 161 2.56 30.01 -11.37
N PHE A 162 2.20 29.00 -10.54
CA PHE A 162 3.16 28.02 -10.02
C PHE A 162 3.33 26.87 -11.01
N THR A 163 4.59 26.49 -11.28
CA THR A 163 4.95 25.28 -12.03
C THR A 163 5.69 24.32 -11.11
N SER A 164 5.18 23.11 -10.96
CA SER A 164 5.83 22.05 -10.21
C SER A 164 7.04 21.49 -10.97
N THR A 165 8.17 21.29 -10.29
CA THR A 165 9.40 20.77 -10.89
C THR A 165 10.13 19.82 -9.94
N PRO A 166 10.61 18.60 -10.41
CA PRO A 166 10.45 18.12 -11.79
C PRO A 166 9.00 17.82 -12.15
N ARG A 167 8.72 17.76 -13.46
CA ARG A 167 7.46 17.22 -13.95
C ARG A 167 7.50 15.69 -13.86
N PRO A 168 6.34 15.01 -13.82
CA PRO A 168 6.30 13.56 -13.92
C PRO A 168 7.06 13.04 -15.13
N LEU A 169 7.72 11.89 -14.99
CA LEU A 169 8.47 11.22 -16.05
C LEU A 169 7.58 11.04 -17.30
N ASP A 170 8.07 11.40 -18.47
CA ASP A 170 7.33 11.40 -19.74
C ASP A 170 5.99 12.20 -19.69
N GLY A 171 5.82 13.07 -18.71
CA GLY A 171 4.57 13.77 -18.42
C GLY A 171 3.44 12.86 -17.93
N VAL A 172 3.74 11.67 -17.47
CA VAL A 172 2.78 10.67 -16.98
C VAL A 172 2.88 10.59 -15.46
N ALA A 173 1.84 11.07 -14.75
CA ALA A 173 1.80 10.99 -13.30
C ALA A 173 1.88 9.55 -12.80
N PRO A 174 2.47 9.30 -11.61
CA PRO A 174 2.42 7.98 -10.99
C PRO A 174 0.98 7.52 -10.78
N PHE A 175 0.71 6.22 -10.88
CA PHE A 175 -0.60 5.67 -10.53
C PHE A 175 -0.87 5.86 -9.04
N VAL A 176 -2.09 6.24 -8.70
CA VAL A 176 -2.49 6.51 -7.31
C VAL A 176 -3.46 5.45 -6.81
N TRP A 177 -3.22 5.01 -5.60
CA TRP A 177 -4.14 4.23 -4.79
C TRP A 177 -4.68 5.10 -3.65
N HIS A 178 -5.92 4.87 -3.27
CA HIS A 178 -6.48 5.45 -2.06
C HIS A 178 -6.69 4.35 -1.02
N GLY A 179 -5.94 4.44 0.08
CA GLY A 179 -6.00 3.47 1.16
C GLY A 179 -7.07 3.84 2.19
N SER A 180 -7.98 2.93 2.48
CA SER A 180 -8.98 3.14 3.54
C SER A 180 -9.29 1.86 4.29
N ILE A 181 -9.48 2.01 5.62
CA ILE A 181 -10.01 0.97 6.49
C ILE A 181 -11.53 1.09 6.61
N ARG A 182 -12.09 2.33 6.60
CA ARG A 182 -13.50 2.55 6.97
C ARG A 182 -14.16 3.80 6.38
N SER A 183 -13.46 4.59 5.60
CA SER A 183 -14.02 5.90 5.15
C SER A 183 -14.62 5.76 3.75
N PRO A 184 -15.95 5.79 3.60
CA PRO A 184 -16.60 5.73 2.29
C PRO A 184 -16.23 6.92 1.40
N GLU A 185 -15.92 8.08 1.98
CA GLU A 185 -15.48 9.26 1.24
C GLU A 185 -14.16 9.00 0.49
N ILE A 186 -13.29 8.14 1.04
CA ILE A 186 -12.03 7.75 0.37
C ILE A 186 -12.30 6.79 -0.80
N ALA A 187 -13.27 5.89 -0.65
CA ALA A 187 -13.72 5.04 -1.77
C ALA A 187 -14.35 5.89 -2.89
N GLU A 188 -15.15 6.91 -2.51
CA GLU A 188 -15.77 7.84 -3.44
C GLU A 188 -14.75 8.64 -4.25
N ILE A 189 -13.70 9.21 -3.60
CA ILE A 189 -12.70 10.00 -4.32
C ILE A 189 -11.83 9.13 -5.23
N ALA A 190 -11.49 7.92 -4.81
CA ALA A 190 -10.80 6.96 -5.67
C ALA A 190 -11.61 6.69 -6.95
N ALA A 191 -12.89 6.41 -6.79
CA ALA A 191 -13.80 6.17 -7.91
C ALA A 191 -13.98 7.41 -8.80
N TYR A 192 -14.12 8.59 -8.21
CA TYR A 192 -14.30 9.85 -8.96
C TYR A 192 -13.13 10.13 -9.91
N HIS A 193 -11.90 9.87 -9.47
CA HIS A 193 -10.70 10.08 -10.30
C HIS A 193 -10.31 8.87 -11.18
N GLY A 194 -10.99 7.74 -11.05
CA GLY A 194 -10.59 6.49 -11.72
C GLY A 194 -9.30 5.89 -11.17
N ASP A 195 -8.93 6.26 -9.95
CA ASP A 195 -7.76 5.75 -9.23
C ASP A 195 -8.04 4.39 -8.60
N GLY A 196 -7.00 3.69 -8.13
CA GLY A 196 -7.16 2.43 -7.41
C GLY A 196 -7.69 2.61 -5.98
N PHE A 197 -8.49 1.66 -5.52
CA PHE A 197 -8.91 1.59 -4.13
C PHE A 197 -8.21 0.44 -3.42
N PHE A 198 -7.49 0.75 -2.34
CA PHE A 198 -6.83 -0.25 -1.51
C PHE A 198 -7.59 -0.41 -0.19
N ALA A 199 -8.28 -1.54 -0.04
CA ALA A 199 -8.91 -1.88 1.21
C ALA A 199 -7.85 -2.39 2.18
N ASN A 200 -7.47 -1.56 3.16
CA ASN A 200 -6.48 -1.91 4.19
C ASN A 200 -7.06 -2.95 5.18
N ASN A 201 -7.40 -4.13 4.66
CA ASN A 201 -8.02 -5.24 5.38
C ASN A 201 -6.99 -5.98 6.26
N ILE A 202 -6.54 -5.34 7.32
CA ILE A 202 -5.49 -5.87 8.21
C ILE A 202 -6.09 -6.46 9.50
N PHE A 203 -7.09 -5.80 10.09
CA PHE A 203 -7.62 -6.16 11.41
C PHE A 203 -9.13 -6.43 11.44
N TRP A 204 -9.89 -5.86 10.50
CA TRP A 204 -11.34 -5.91 10.51
C TRP A 204 -11.86 -7.18 9.82
N PRO A 205 -13.04 -7.69 10.24
CA PRO A 205 -13.71 -8.77 9.53
C PRO A 205 -14.01 -8.43 8.06
N LYS A 206 -14.09 -9.44 7.21
CA LYS A 206 -14.28 -9.29 5.76
C LYS A 206 -15.53 -8.50 5.36
N GLU A 207 -16.62 -8.62 6.13
CA GLU A 207 -17.91 -7.99 5.86
C GLU A 207 -17.77 -6.47 5.74
N HIS A 208 -16.95 -5.88 6.61
CA HIS A 208 -16.68 -4.45 6.60
C HIS A 208 -16.04 -3.97 5.28
N TYR A 209 -15.11 -4.74 4.74
CA TYR A 209 -14.42 -4.37 3.50
C TYR A 209 -15.24 -4.64 2.25
N ILE A 210 -16.13 -5.64 2.27
CA ILE A 210 -17.04 -5.93 1.16
C ILE A 210 -17.89 -4.69 0.84
N GLU A 211 -18.44 -4.02 1.84
CA GLU A 211 -19.25 -2.82 1.66
C GLU A 211 -18.47 -1.68 0.99
N LEU A 212 -17.24 -1.42 1.45
CA LEU A 212 -16.39 -0.37 0.88
C LEU A 212 -15.96 -0.67 -0.56
N ILE A 213 -15.58 -1.90 -0.84
CA ILE A 213 -15.17 -2.33 -2.19
C ILE A 213 -16.35 -2.26 -3.15
N ASN A 214 -17.53 -2.69 -2.73
CA ASN A 214 -18.75 -2.61 -3.55
C ASN A 214 -19.14 -1.15 -3.82
N LEU A 215 -19.06 -0.27 -2.81
CA LEU A 215 -19.27 1.15 -2.99
C LEU A 215 -18.31 1.72 -4.06
N TYR A 216 -17.01 1.47 -3.90
CA TYR A 216 -16.00 1.92 -4.85
C TYR A 216 -16.29 1.44 -6.28
N ARG A 217 -16.59 0.17 -6.49
CA ARG A 217 -16.90 -0.41 -7.81
C ARG A 217 -18.12 0.22 -8.46
N GLN A 218 -19.22 0.39 -7.70
CA GLN A 218 -20.45 1.03 -8.18
C GLN A 218 -20.19 2.50 -8.58
N ARG A 219 -19.38 3.22 -7.78
CA ARG A 219 -19.05 4.61 -8.08
C ARG A 219 -18.09 4.74 -9.25
N TYR A 220 -17.14 3.83 -9.41
CA TYR A 220 -16.24 3.76 -10.55
C TYR A 220 -17.01 3.64 -11.88
N GLU A 221 -17.98 2.72 -11.93
CA GLU A 221 -18.87 2.58 -13.08
C GLU A 221 -19.77 3.82 -13.28
N HIS A 222 -20.31 4.36 -12.20
CA HIS A 222 -21.12 5.60 -12.25
C HIS A 222 -20.36 6.79 -12.85
N TYR A 223 -19.08 6.93 -12.56
CA TYR A 223 -18.24 8.00 -13.13
C TYR A 223 -17.73 7.69 -14.54
N GLY A 224 -18.04 6.54 -15.11
CA GLY A 224 -17.75 6.20 -16.51
C GLY A 224 -16.34 5.73 -16.78
N HIS A 225 -15.60 5.27 -15.78
CA HIS A 225 -14.24 4.76 -15.96
C HIS A 225 -14.17 3.32 -16.48
N GLY A 226 -15.29 2.62 -16.53
CA GLY A 226 -15.44 1.24 -16.99
C GLY A 226 -16.55 0.52 -16.23
N SER A 227 -16.70 -0.78 -16.44
CA SER A 227 -17.61 -1.59 -15.64
C SER A 227 -17.09 -1.81 -14.21
N ALA A 228 -17.99 -2.11 -13.29
CA ALA A 228 -17.66 -2.27 -11.86
C ALA A 228 -16.54 -3.29 -11.60
N ASP A 229 -16.47 -4.36 -12.40
CA ASP A 229 -15.44 -5.41 -12.30
C ASP A 229 -14.09 -5.04 -12.92
N GLN A 230 -14.02 -3.95 -13.69
CA GLN A 230 -12.78 -3.37 -14.21
C GLN A 230 -12.10 -2.41 -13.21
N ALA A 231 -12.78 -2.06 -12.14
CA ALA A 231 -12.26 -1.18 -11.10
C ALA A 231 -11.03 -1.82 -10.41
N ILE A 232 -9.97 -1.04 -10.23
CA ILE A 232 -8.68 -1.50 -9.71
C ILE A 232 -8.71 -1.57 -8.19
N VAL A 233 -8.71 -2.78 -7.66
CA VAL A 233 -8.77 -3.06 -6.21
C VAL A 233 -7.45 -3.66 -5.73
N GLY A 234 -7.00 -3.22 -4.55
CA GLY A 234 -5.89 -3.82 -3.82
C GLY A 234 -6.32 -4.28 -2.43
N LEU A 235 -5.71 -5.35 -1.95
CA LEU A 235 -5.96 -5.92 -0.64
C LEU A 235 -4.68 -6.05 0.18
N GLY A 236 -4.79 -5.88 1.48
CA GLY A 236 -3.77 -6.20 2.45
C GLY A 236 -4.00 -7.57 3.09
N GLY A 237 -3.11 -7.92 3.99
CA GLY A 237 -3.20 -9.11 4.82
C GLY A 237 -1.97 -9.21 5.71
N GLN A 238 -2.07 -9.95 6.80
CA GLN A 238 -0.94 -10.25 7.66
C GLN A 238 -0.60 -11.72 7.53
N VAL A 239 0.68 -12.04 7.44
CA VAL A 239 1.11 -13.43 7.26
C VAL A 239 2.30 -13.72 8.16
N PHE A 240 2.22 -14.85 8.84
CA PHE A 240 3.37 -15.55 9.38
C PHE A 240 3.34 -17.01 8.92
N MET A 241 4.38 -17.47 8.24
CA MET A 241 4.40 -18.84 7.74
C MET A 241 5.70 -19.58 8.01
N ARG A 242 5.54 -20.89 8.15
CA ARG A 242 6.58 -21.91 8.14
C ARG A 242 6.12 -23.08 7.26
N LYS A 243 7.03 -23.93 6.83
CA LYS A 243 6.66 -25.14 6.06
C LYS A 243 5.61 -26.01 6.74
N ASN A 244 5.62 -26.02 8.07
CA ASN A 244 4.67 -26.75 8.90
C ASN A 244 3.80 -25.78 9.69
N SER A 245 2.47 -25.94 9.66
CA SER A 245 1.52 -25.06 10.31
C SER A 245 1.62 -25.05 11.83
N GLN A 246 1.95 -26.20 12.46
CA GLN A 246 2.13 -26.26 13.91
C GLN A 246 3.37 -25.47 14.36
N ASP A 247 4.44 -25.52 13.55
CA ASP A 247 5.64 -24.73 13.80
C ASP A 247 5.36 -23.23 13.64
N ALA A 248 4.58 -22.85 12.62
CA ALA A 248 4.17 -21.46 12.44
C ALA A 248 3.39 -20.93 13.65
N VAL A 249 2.38 -21.63 14.10
CA VAL A 249 1.58 -21.25 15.28
C VAL A 249 2.42 -21.17 16.54
N LYS A 250 3.26 -22.19 16.78
CA LYS A 250 4.14 -22.25 17.96
C LYS A 250 5.13 -21.10 17.99
N GLU A 251 5.75 -20.80 16.85
CA GLU A 251 6.76 -19.75 16.75
C GLU A 251 6.16 -18.36 16.81
N PHE A 252 5.01 -18.12 16.17
CA PHE A 252 4.39 -16.79 16.14
C PHE A 252 3.65 -16.43 17.42
N ARG A 253 3.18 -17.39 18.21
CA ARG A 253 2.39 -17.12 19.42
C ARG A 253 3.02 -16.11 20.38
N PRO A 254 4.34 -16.18 20.73
CA PRO A 254 4.95 -15.16 21.59
C PRO A 254 4.86 -13.75 21.01
N TYR A 255 4.98 -13.61 19.69
CA TYR A 255 4.86 -12.32 19.00
C TYR A 255 3.43 -11.81 19.02
N PHE A 256 2.46 -12.67 18.76
CA PHE A 256 1.04 -12.32 18.84
C PHE A 256 0.65 -11.88 20.26
N ASP A 257 0.99 -12.63 21.26
CA ASP A 257 0.59 -12.41 22.65
C ASP A 257 1.22 -11.14 23.26
N ASN A 258 2.35 -10.67 22.73
CA ASN A 258 3.08 -9.53 23.27
C ASN A 258 3.03 -8.26 22.40
N ALA A 259 2.62 -8.36 21.14
CA ALA A 259 2.59 -7.17 20.27
C ALA A 259 1.38 -6.28 20.58
N PRO A 260 1.60 -4.97 20.85
CA PRO A 260 0.50 -4.04 21.13
C PRO A 260 -0.55 -3.96 20.02
N VAL A 261 -0.16 -4.27 18.78
CA VAL A 261 -1.03 -4.23 17.60
C VAL A 261 -2.18 -5.24 17.66
N TYR A 262 -1.99 -6.36 18.34
CA TYR A 262 -3.03 -7.38 18.51
C TYR A 262 -3.88 -7.15 19.78
N GLY A 263 -3.40 -6.32 20.70
CA GLY A 263 -4.08 -6.00 21.95
C GLY A 263 -4.19 -7.21 22.87
N HIS A 264 -5.13 -7.13 23.83
CA HIS A 264 -5.45 -8.21 24.76
C HIS A 264 -6.86 -8.75 24.46
N GLY A 265 -7.16 -8.94 23.19
CA GLY A 265 -8.46 -9.37 22.70
C GLY A 265 -8.58 -10.87 22.46
N PRO A 266 -9.04 -11.30 21.29
CA PRO A 266 -9.22 -12.72 20.95
C PRO A 266 -7.90 -13.49 20.92
N SER A 267 -7.99 -14.81 21.06
CA SER A 267 -6.85 -15.73 20.89
C SER A 267 -6.27 -15.65 19.46
N LEU A 268 -5.05 -16.15 19.28
CA LEU A 268 -4.43 -16.23 17.95
C LEU A 268 -5.34 -16.98 16.95
N GLU A 269 -5.96 -18.07 17.40
CA GLU A 269 -6.85 -18.90 16.60
C GLU A 269 -8.11 -18.11 16.17
N GLU A 270 -8.78 -17.47 17.12
CA GLU A 270 -9.96 -16.62 16.83
C GLU A 270 -9.62 -15.44 15.93
N PHE A 271 -8.48 -14.80 16.18
CA PHE A 271 -8.03 -13.68 15.35
C PHE A 271 -7.72 -14.14 13.92
N THR A 272 -7.07 -15.30 13.76
CA THR A 272 -6.80 -15.90 12.44
C THR A 272 -8.08 -16.28 11.72
N GLU A 273 -9.10 -16.76 12.42
CA GLU A 273 -10.41 -17.09 11.84
C GLU A 273 -11.18 -15.84 11.40
N GLN A 274 -11.19 -14.79 12.22
CA GLN A 274 -12.05 -13.62 12.04
C GLN A 274 -11.43 -12.50 11.20
N THR A 275 -10.11 -12.53 10.94
CA THR A 275 -9.38 -11.45 10.27
C THR A 275 -8.55 -11.97 9.09
N PRO A 276 -7.94 -11.08 8.28
CA PRO A 276 -7.02 -11.48 7.23
C PRO A 276 -5.69 -12.09 7.71
N LEU A 277 -5.39 -12.13 9.01
CA LEU A 277 -4.18 -12.77 9.51
C LEU A 277 -4.16 -14.26 9.13
N THR A 278 -3.05 -14.71 8.56
CA THR A 278 -2.77 -16.14 8.34
C THR A 278 -1.51 -16.53 9.09
N VAL A 279 -1.62 -17.50 9.98
CA VAL A 279 -0.48 -18.13 10.66
C VAL A 279 -0.52 -19.61 10.34
N GLY A 280 0.38 -20.08 9.44
CA GLY A 280 0.29 -21.45 8.97
C GLY A 280 1.34 -21.85 7.93
N SER A 281 1.01 -22.85 7.14
CA SER A 281 1.84 -23.34 6.02
C SER A 281 1.59 -22.50 4.75
N PRO A 282 2.44 -22.63 3.70
CA PRO A 282 2.22 -22.04 2.40
C PRO A 282 0.83 -22.36 1.82
N GLU A 283 0.34 -23.58 1.95
CA GLU A 283 -0.99 -23.98 1.47
C GLU A 283 -2.10 -23.17 2.14
N GLN A 284 -2.01 -22.95 3.46
CA GLN A 284 -3.01 -22.17 4.19
C GLN A 284 -2.98 -20.68 3.78
N VAL A 285 -1.80 -20.13 3.46
CA VAL A 285 -1.70 -18.78 2.91
C VAL A 285 -2.33 -18.71 1.53
N ILE A 286 -2.09 -19.71 0.67
CA ILE A 286 -2.71 -19.82 -0.66
C ILE A 286 -4.22 -19.90 -0.53
N GLU A 287 -4.75 -20.82 0.25
CA GLU A 287 -6.19 -21.03 0.43
C GLU A 287 -6.89 -19.74 0.90
N LYS A 288 -6.35 -19.10 1.93
CA LYS A 288 -6.93 -17.86 2.48
C LYS A 288 -6.86 -16.70 1.49
N THR A 289 -5.76 -16.56 0.76
CA THR A 289 -5.60 -15.51 -0.26
C THR A 289 -6.56 -15.72 -1.44
N LEU A 290 -6.75 -16.95 -1.89
CA LEU A 290 -7.72 -17.27 -2.93
C LEU A 290 -9.16 -17.03 -2.48
N ALA A 291 -9.47 -17.32 -1.21
CA ALA A 291 -10.78 -17.04 -0.64
C ALA A 291 -11.13 -15.54 -0.60
N PHE A 292 -10.14 -14.64 -0.61
CA PHE A 292 -10.41 -13.20 -0.72
C PHE A 292 -11.15 -12.87 -2.03
N ALA A 293 -10.82 -13.53 -3.14
CA ALA A 293 -11.53 -13.32 -4.40
C ALA A 293 -12.99 -13.78 -4.35
N ASP A 294 -13.30 -14.81 -3.56
CA ASP A 294 -14.67 -15.28 -3.37
C ASP A 294 -15.54 -14.28 -2.60
N PHE A 295 -14.92 -13.45 -1.74
CA PHE A 295 -15.62 -12.45 -0.94
C PHE A 295 -15.62 -11.06 -1.60
N PHE A 296 -14.48 -10.65 -2.17
CA PHE A 296 -14.23 -9.29 -2.64
C PHE A 296 -14.34 -9.16 -4.16
N GLY A 297 -14.48 -10.29 -4.89
CA GLY A 297 -14.35 -10.33 -6.34
C GLY A 297 -12.89 -10.19 -6.80
N ASP A 298 -12.67 -10.05 -8.10
CA ASP A 298 -11.33 -9.87 -8.66
C ASP A 298 -10.65 -8.62 -8.11
N TYR A 299 -9.35 -8.73 -7.86
CA TYR A 299 -8.50 -7.63 -7.41
C TYR A 299 -7.10 -7.76 -8.02
N GLN A 300 -6.36 -6.66 -8.09
CA GLN A 300 -5.16 -6.56 -8.91
C GLN A 300 -3.85 -6.56 -8.12
N ARG A 301 -3.93 -6.30 -6.79
CA ARG A 301 -2.75 -6.27 -5.92
C ARG A 301 -3.03 -6.89 -4.56
N GLN A 302 -2.14 -7.77 -4.11
CA GLN A 302 -2.08 -8.28 -2.75
C GLN A 302 -0.79 -7.83 -2.07
N LEU A 303 -0.89 -7.12 -0.95
CA LEU A 303 0.26 -6.78 -0.11
C LEU A 303 0.20 -7.52 1.22
N PHE A 304 1.30 -8.15 1.62
CA PHE A 304 1.41 -8.87 2.88
C PHE A 304 2.25 -8.09 3.88
N LEU A 305 1.77 -7.94 5.11
CA LEU A 305 2.56 -7.49 6.25
C LEU A 305 3.20 -8.70 6.91
N MET A 306 4.54 -8.75 6.91
CA MET A 306 5.31 -9.92 7.37
C MET A 306 6.43 -9.57 8.33
N ASP A 307 6.74 -8.28 8.53
CA ASP A 307 7.92 -7.80 9.24
C ASP A 307 7.60 -6.99 10.50
N HIS A 308 6.51 -7.33 11.17
CA HIS A 308 5.99 -6.62 12.34
C HIS A 308 6.15 -7.40 13.65
N ALA A 309 5.68 -6.82 14.75
CA ALA A 309 5.58 -7.47 16.05
C ALA A 309 6.93 -7.86 16.69
N GLY A 310 8.05 -7.30 16.25
CA GLY A 310 9.37 -7.62 16.78
C GLY A 310 10.04 -8.84 16.14
N LEU A 311 9.51 -9.32 15.03
CA LEU A 311 10.11 -10.44 14.28
C LEU A 311 11.55 -10.13 13.85
N PRO A 312 12.52 -11.06 14.08
CA PRO A 312 13.89 -10.90 13.62
C PRO A 312 13.98 -10.83 12.10
N LEU A 313 14.91 -10.02 11.57
CA LEU A 313 15.13 -9.91 10.13
C LEU A 313 15.32 -11.28 9.44
N LYS A 314 16.10 -12.18 10.04
CA LYS A 314 16.31 -13.52 9.50
C LYS A 314 14.98 -14.25 9.28
N THR A 315 14.09 -14.22 10.26
CA THR A 315 12.75 -14.84 10.20
C THR A 315 11.92 -14.23 9.06
N VAL A 316 12.00 -12.92 8.86
CA VAL A 316 11.29 -12.24 7.77
C VAL A 316 11.81 -12.68 6.40
N LEU A 317 13.14 -12.74 6.22
CA LEU A 317 13.74 -13.19 4.96
C LEU A 317 13.38 -14.64 4.62
N GLU A 318 13.43 -15.56 5.61
CA GLU A 318 12.99 -16.94 5.42
C GLU A 318 11.52 -17.06 4.99
N GLN A 319 10.66 -16.18 5.47
CA GLN A 319 9.26 -16.12 5.03
C GLN A 319 9.12 -15.57 3.61
N LEU A 320 9.95 -14.61 3.21
CA LEU A 320 9.97 -14.09 1.84
C LEU A 320 10.40 -15.17 0.84
N ASP A 321 11.37 -15.99 1.20
CA ASP A 321 11.76 -17.15 0.38
C ASP A 321 10.57 -18.10 0.17
N LEU A 322 9.87 -18.48 1.24
CA LEU A 322 8.67 -19.31 1.14
C LEU A 322 7.56 -18.64 0.31
N LEU A 323 7.37 -17.34 0.48
CA LEU A 323 6.36 -16.59 -0.28
C LEU A 323 6.66 -16.61 -1.78
N GLY A 324 7.93 -16.37 -2.16
CA GLY A 324 8.37 -16.36 -3.55
C GLY A 324 8.42 -17.75 -4.19
N GLU A 325 8.85 -18.76 -3.46
CA GLU A 325 9.06 -20.11 -3.99
C GLU A 325 7.76 -20.94 -4.01
N GLU A 326 6.96 -20.90 -2.96
CA GLU A 326 5.86 -21.83 -2.75
C GLU A 326 4.47 -21.19 -2.91
N VAL A 327 4.30 -19.90 -2.62
CA VAL A 327 2.98 -19.25 -2.58
C VAL A 327 2.67 -18.48 -3.86
N VAL A 328 3.49 -17.48 -4.19
CA VAL A 328 3.21 -16.55 -5.29
C VAL A 328 3.07 -17.25 -6.66
N PRO A 329 3.90 -18.23 -7.04
CA PRO A 329 3.73 -18.93 -8.31
C PRO A 329 2.38 -19.66 -8.43
N VAL A 330 1.88 -20.22 -7.33
CA VAL A 330 0.58 -20.88 -7.29
C VAL A 330 -0.54 -19.85 -7.41
N LEU A 331 -0.48 -18.79 -6.61
CA LEU A 331 -1.48 -17.72 -6.66
C LEU A 331 -1.59 -17.08 -8.05
N ARG A 332 -0.45 -16.78 -8.70
CA ARG A 332 -0.44 -16.22 -10.06
C ARG A 332 -1.18 -17.12 -11.04
N ARG A 333 -0.90 -18.43 -11.01
CA ARG A 333 -1.57 -19.40 -11.88
C ARG A 333 -3.06 -19.48 -11.62
N GLU A 334 -3.47 -19.57 -10.35
CA GLU A 334 -4.87 -19.71 -9.97
C GLU A 334 -5.69 -18.45 -10.29
N PHE A 335 -5.17 -17.25 -10.01
CA PHE A 335 -5.82 -16.00 -10.37
C PHE A 335 -5.93 -15.83 -11.89
N ALA A 336 -4.87 -16.15 -12.65
CA ALA A 336 -4.92 -16.09 -14.12
C ALA A 336 -5.96 -17.05 -14.70
N ALA A 337 -6.13 -18.24 -14.12
CA ALA A 337 -7.12 -19.23 -14.58
C ALA A 337 -8.56 -18.83 -14.29
N ARG A 338 -8.82 -18.06 -13.23
CA ARG A 338 -10.18 -17.70 -12.79
C ARG A 338 -10.65 -16.36 -13.37
N ARG A 339 -9.74 -15.44 -13.71
CA ARG A 339 -10.07 -14.07 -14.09
C ARG A 339 -10.71 -13.99 -15.48
N PRO A 340 -11.86 -13.29 -15.62
CA PRO A 340 -12.44 -12.99 -16.93
C PRO A 340 -11.51 -12.12 -17.78
N ALA A 341 -11.47 -12.34 -19.08
CA ALA A 341 -10.54 -11.68 -20.00
C ALA A 341 -10.70 -10.13 -20.07
N HIS A 342 -11.85 -9.59 -19.71
CA HIS A 342 -12.11 -8.15 -19.71
C HIS A 342 -11.71 -7.46 -18.39
N VAL A 343 -11.42 -8.24 -17.35
CA VAL A 343 -10.97 -7.73 -16.04
C VAL A 343 -9.47 -7.51 -16.06
N PRO A 344 -8.96 -6.33 -15.66
CA PRO A 344 -7.52 -6.06 -15.64
C PRO A 344 -6.74 -7.03 -14.76
N ASP A 345 -5.63 -7.55 -15.28
CA ASP A 345 -4.74 -8.42 -14.51
C ASP A 345 -3.91 -7.68 -13.47
N ASN A 346 -3.51 -6.46 -13.80
CA ASN A 346 -2.62 -5.64 -12.99
C ASN A 346 -3.14 -4.21 -12.91
N PRO A 347 -2.74 -3.46 -11.88
CA PRO A 347 -2.95 -2.02 -11.88
C PRO A 347 -2.16 -1.36 -13.02
N PRO A 348 -2.55 -0.15 -13.43
CA PRO A 348 -1.78 0.62 -14.42
C PRO A 348 -0.33 0.80 -13.97
N THR A 349 0.59 0.61 -14.90
CA THR A 349 2.03 0.90 -14.74
C THR A 349 2.40 2.16 -15.50
N HIS A 350 3.55 2.78 -15.21
CA HIS A 350 4.03 3.92 -15.98
C HIS A 350 4.06 3.62 -17.48
N ALA A 351 4.58 2.46 -17.87
CA ALA A 351 4.65 2.05 -19.27
C ALA A 351 3.27 1.91 -19.93
N SER A 352 2.30 1.31 -19.25
CA SER A 352 0.93 1.16 -19.79
C SER A 352 0.20 2.50 -19.89
N MET A 353 0.37 3.38 -18.90
CA MET A 353 -0.23 4.72 -18.91
C MET A 353 0.41 5.62 -20.00
N LYS A 354 1.73 5.51 -20.20
CA LYS A 354 2.42 6.20 -21.28
C LYS A 354 1.90 5.75 -22.66
N ALA A 355 1.79 4.45 -22.88
CA ALA A 355 1.27 3.90 -24.15
C ALA A 355 -0.19 4.35 -24.40
N ALA A 356 -1.04 4.37 -23.37
CA ALA A 356 -2.42 4.84 -23.50
C ALA A 356 -2.49 6.33 -23.86
N ARG A 357 -1.62 7.16 -23.26
CA ARG A 357 -1.54 8.61 -23.60
C ARG A 357 -1.08 8.86 -25.02
N GLU A 358 -0.05 8.12 -25.48
CA GLU A 358 0.44 8.22 -26.86
C GLU A 358 -0.64 7.82 -27.87
N ALA A 359 -1.38 6.75 -27.61
CA ALA A 359 -2.49 6.31 -28.46
C ALA A 359 -3.60 7.38 -28.57
N SER A 360 -3.95 8.03 -27.45
CA SER A 360 -4.95 9.07 -27.41
C SER A 360 -4.53 10.35 -28.16
N SER A 361 -3.23 10.68 -28.18
CA SER A 361 -2.70 11.86 -28.88
C SER A 361 -2.65 11.68 -30.41
N VAL A 362 -2.66 10.45 -30.93
CA VAL A 362 -2.69 10.15 -32.37
C VAL A 362 -4.11 10.24 -32.93
N THR A 363 -5.14 10.13 -32.09
CA THR A 363 -6.56 10.13 -32.48
C THR A 363 -7.26 11.48 -32.30
N ALA A 364 -6.59 12.46 -31.71
CA ALA A 364 -7.07 13.84 -31.50
C ALA A 364 -6.46 14.77 -32.56
#